data_04673b7ab427f1c71278a2b9dc09cd68
#
_entry.id   04673b7ab427f1c71278a2b9dc09cd68
#
_cell.length_a   1.000
_cell.length_b   1.000
_cell.length_c   1.000
_cell.angle_alpha   90.00
_cell.angle_beta   90.00
_cell.angle_gamma   90.00
#
_symmetry.space_group_name_H-M   'P 1'
#
loop_
_entity.id
_entity.type
_entity.pdbx_description
1 polymer ?
#
loop_
_entity_poly.entity_id
_entity_poly.type
_entity_poly.pdbx_seq_one_letter_code
_entity_poly.pdbx_strand_id
1 'polypeptide(L)'
;MLSLLRPGPLAAALVGLGCLLTHPAWAGSPHETPTPRPFSQPAPLAQELRHKMQSPLVRELQVRLRHAKYLALYDVDDRYGLQTREAVRKFQKDHGLRPTGIVDQATWDRLLPRSHQPTAAELNNTDVGPWFTGPGQVGYMKELQHRLKQLGHYQGSVDGRYDATTQRAISGFRTATGLPASPVMDERTWARLITKTRNPRYAQLFDQPPASTLTQELDPRCATGRVVCISWAQKKMSLVVDGRPLFTRVARFARPGWESERGEFRIWYMNSDTISTIFGERTPMPYAIFYDKNVAIHYSDDFDQVGYEGGSHGCSQLNDYQTAKWLYEQVKVGDKVVVY
;
A
#
# COMPACT_ATOMS: atom_id res chain seq x y z
N MET A 1 22.81 -37.11 -49.43
CA MET A 1 24.19 -37.55 -49.70
C MET A 1 25.02 -37.37 -48.45
N LEU A 2 25.42 -38.48 -47.96
CA LEU A 2 26.62 -38.90 -47.21
C LEU A 2 26.88 -38.12 -45.90
N SER A 3 26.80 -38.74 -44.83
CA SER A 3 27.37 -40.02 -44.25
C SER A 3 28.45 -39.72 -43.23
N LEU A 4 28.15 -40.07 -41.96
CA LEU A 4 28.92 -40.90 -41.05
C LEU A 4 30.39 -40.54 -40.73
N LEU A 5 30.73 -40.43 -39.42
CA LEU A 5 31.47 -41.48 -38.69
C LEU A 5 31.83 -41.01 -37.27
N ARG A 6 31.43 -41.83 -36.30
CA ARG A 6 32.10 -41.95 -35.00
C ARG A 6 33.32 -42.87 -35.15
N PRO A 7 34.30 -42.81 -34.23
CA PRO A 7 34.62 -43.98 -33.46
C PRO A 7 34.83 -43.75 -31.94
N GLY A 8 34.65 -44.82 -31.20
CA GLY A 8 34.79 -45.01 -29.74
C GLY A 8 36.19 -45.57 -29.38
N PRO A 9 36.32 -46.32 -28.28
CA PRO A 9 37.20 -45.98 -27.18
C PRO A 9 38.51 -46.81 -27.14
N LEU A 10 39.49 -46.35 -26.35
CA LEU A 10 40.67 -47.14 -25.97
C LEU A 10 40.87 -47.16 -24.47
N ALA A 11 40.79 -48.37 -23.95
CA ALA A 11 41.18 -48.74 -22.61
C ALA A 11 42.72 -48.90 -22.54
N ALA A 12 43.30 -48.46 -21.46
CA ALA A 12 44.66 -48.90 -21.09
C ALA A 12 44.71 -49.15 -19.60
N ALA A 13 44.89 -50.40 -19.27
CA ALA A 13 45.22 -50.90 -17.94
C ALA A 13 46.73 -50.68 -17.67
N LEU A 14 47.06 -50.32 -16.45
CA LEU A 14 48.41 -50.53 -15.89
C LEU A 14 48.34 -50.95 -14.42
N VAL A 15 49.08 -51.98 -14.22
CA VAL A 15 49.26 -52.87 -13.08
C VAL A 15 50.08 -52.18 -11.96
N GLY A 16 49.67 -52.36 -10.77
CA GLY A 16 50.38 -52.79 -9.55
C GLY A 16 51.52 -51.98 -8.95
N LEU A 17 51.40 -51.66 -7.73
CA LEU A 17 52.38 -52.13 -6.71
C LEU A 17 51.78 -51.88 -5.33
N GLY A 18 51.68 -52.94 -4.52
CA GLY A 18 51.18 -52.88 -3.17
C GLY A 18 52.22 -52.28 -2.23
N CYS A 19 51.75 -51.50 -1.31
CA CYS A 19 52.46 -51.16 -0.09
C CYS A 19 51.52 -51.39 1.09
N LEU A 20 51.77 -52.48 1.82
CA LEU A 20 51.12 -52.82 3.08
C LEU A 20 51.59 -51.81 4.14
N LEU A 21 50.75 -50.87 4.50
CA LEU A 21 50.90 -50.10 5.74
C LEU A 21 49.75 -50.48 6.68
N THR A 22 50.15 -51.14 7.78
CA THR A 22 49.30 -51.49 8.92
C THR A 22 48.75 -50.22 9.57
N HIS A 23 47.45 -50.01 9.50
CA HIS A 23 46.78 -48.98 10.32
C HIS A 23 46.34 -49.58 11.67
N PRO A 24 46.54 -48.85 12.77
CA PRO A 24 45.98 -49.28 14.04
C PRO A 24 44.46 -49.12 14.01
N ALA A 25 43.75 -50.11 14.51
CA ALA A 25 42.31 -50.10 14.68
C ALA A 25 41.89 -48.97 15.60
N TRP A 26 41.21 -47.97 15.02
CA TRP A 26 40.55 -46.95 15.81
C TRP A 26 39.20 -47.53 16.25
N ALA A 27 39.08 -47.82 17.56
CA ALA A 27 37.82 -48.16 18.20
C ALA A 27 36.88 -46.95 18.07
N GLY A 28 35.87 -47.06 17.20
CA GLY A 28 34.82 -46.07 17.05
C GLY A 28 34.03 -45.94 18.35
N SER A 29 34.05 -44.78 18.93
CA SER A 29 33.13 -44.40 20.00
C SER A 29 31.68 -44.49 19.46
N PRO A 30 30.70 -44.89 20.30
CA PRO A 30 29.31 -44.96 19.89
C PRO A 30 28.87 -43.58 19.35
N HIS A 31 28.27 -43.57 18.19
CA HIS A 31 27.56 -42.38 17.66
C HIS A 31 26.54 -41.91 18.70
N GLU A 32 26.91 -40.90 19.50
CA GLU A 32 25.91 -40.08 20.17
C GLU A 32 25.03 -39.44 19.08
N THR A 33 23.79 -39.90 18.97
CA THR A 33 22.77 -39.20 18.25
C THR A 33 22.73 -37.78 18.83
N PRO A 34 22.87 -36.71 18.00
CA PRO A 34 22.77 -35.36 18.53
C PRO A 34 21.36 -35.20 19.12
N THR A 35 21.30 -35.06 20.44
CA THR A 35 20.09 -34.64 21.13
C THR A 35 19.58 -33.37 20.44
N PRO A 36 18.31 -33.30 20.05
CA PRO A 36 17.74 -32.09 19.52
C PRO A 36 18.02 -30.97 20.54
N ARG A 37 18.73 -29.93 20.12
CA ARG A 37 18.89 -28.73 20.97
C ARG A 37 17.49 -28.29 21.37
N PRO A 38 17.20 -28.01 22.63
CA PRO A 38 15.95 -27.44 23.02
C PRO A 38 15.74 -26.18 22.17
N PHE A 39 14.57 -26.04 21.58
CA PHE A 39 14.18 -24.83 20.83
C PHE A 39 14.68 -23.64 21.65
N SER A 40 15.62 -22.89 21.09
CA SER A 40 16.13 -21.68 21.75
C SER A 40 14.91 -20.82 22.04
N GLN A 41 14.66 -20.58 23.33
CA GLN A 41 13.56 -19.69 23.72
C GLN A 41 13.77 -18.36 22.96
N PRO A 42 12.72 -17.83 22.32
CA PRO A 42 12.84 -16.55 21.64
C PRO A 42 13.36 -15.50 22.61
N ALA A 43 14.23 -14.63 22.13
CA ALA A 43 14.80 -13.57 22.96
C ALA A 43 13.70 -12.78 23.66
N PRO A 44 13.86 -12.46 24.95
CA PRO A 44 12.88 -11.68 25.68
C PRO A 44 12.67 -10.31 25.00
N LEU A 45 11.48 -9.77 25.14
CA LEU A 45 11.15 -8.44 24.64
C LEU A 45 12.04 -7.41 25.34
N ALA A 46 12.88 -6.72 24.59
CA ALA A 46 13.85 -5.78 25.16
C ALA A 46 13.19 -4.61 25.92
N GLN A 47 11.99 -4.24 25.54
CA GLN A 47 11.18 -3.19 26.17
C GLN A 47 9.73 -3.31 25.74
N GLU A 48 8.80 -2.84 26.57
CA GLU A 48 7.40 -2.71 26.15
C GLU A 48 7.25 -1.80 24.94
N LEU A 49 6.38 -2.18 23.99
CA LEU A 49 6.07 -1.36 22.83
C LEU A 49 4.70 -0.71 23.00
N ARG A 50 4.62 0.60 22.78
CA ARG A 50 3.40 1.39 22.99
C ARG A 50 3.24 2.54 21.99
N HIS A 51 2.05 3.07 21.93
CA HIS A 51 1.70 4.19 21.06
C HIS A 51 2.73 5.34 21.12
N LYS A 52 3.01 5.91 19.96
CA LYS A 52 4.00 6.97 19.68
C LYS A 52 5.46 6.50 19.65
N MET A 53 5.78 5.25 19.93
CA MET A 53 7.13 4.75 19.73
C MET A 53 7.44 4.60 18.24
N GLN A 54 8.72 4.75 17.91
CA GLN A 54 9.26 4.47 16.59
C GLN A 54 10.59 3.74 16.74
N SER A 55 10.69 2.53 16.19
CA SER A 55 11.90 1.71 16.28
C SER A 55 11.86 0.52 15.32
N PRO A 56 13.00 -0.12 15.03
CA PRO A 56 13.04 -1.39 14.30
C PRO A 56 12.20 -2.49 14.97
N LEU A 57 12.12 -2.50 16.29
CA LEU A 57 11.33 -3.49 17.03
C LEU A 57 9.81 -3.27 16.85
N VAL A 58 9.38 -2.01 16.69
CA VAL A 58 7.98 -1.72 16.29
C VAL A 58 7.71 -2.26 14.88
N ARG A 59 8.66 -2.13 13.96
CA ARG A 59 8.53 -2.70 12.62
C ARG A 59 8.44 -4.22 12.65
N GLU A 60 9.26 -4.88 13.47
CA GLU A 60 9.16 -6.33 13.67
C GLU A 60 7.80 -6.74 14.23
N LEU A 61 7.29 -6.03 15.22
CA LEU A 61 5.94 -6.22 15.75
C LEU A 61 4.88 -6.11 14.64
N GLN A 62 4.97 -5.09 13.82
CA GLN A 62 4.02 -4.86 12.73
C GLN A 62 4.03 -6.00 11.70
N VAL A 63 5.22 -6.49 11.29
CA VAL A 63 5.34 -7.66 10.41
C VAL A 63 4.72 -8.89 11.06
N ARG A 64 4.98 -9.13 12.34
CA ARG A 64 4.40 -10.28 13.07
C ARG A 64 2.89 -10.18 13.21
N LEU A 65 2.33 -8.99 13.45
CA LEU A 65 0.88 -8.75 13.46
C LEU A 65 0.26 -8.96 12.06
N ARG A 66 0.99 -8.63 10.99
CA ARG A 66 0.59 -8.92 9.60
C ARG A 66 0.51 -10.43 9.37
N HIS A 67 1.52 -11.20 9.78
CA HIS A 67 1.51 -12.66 9.72
C HIS A 67 0.30 -13.26 10.46
N ALA A 68 0.00 -12.70 11.62
CA ALA A 68 -1.15 -13.10 12.42
C ALA A 68 -2.50 -12.54 11.92
N LYS A 69 -2.52 -11.80 10.80
CA LYS A 69 -3.69 -11.18 10.16
C LYS A 69 -4.41 -10.12 11.00
N TYR A 70 -3.68 -9.42 11.85
CA TYR A 70 -4.19 -8.29 12.64
C TYR A 70 -3.80 -6.93 12.08
N LEU A 71 -2.84 -6.87 11.17
CA LEU A 71 -2.36 -5.64 10.56
C LEU A 71 -2.32 -5.77 9.04
N ALA A 72 -2.70 -4.74 8.32
CA ALA A 72 -2.64 -4.72 6.87
C ALA A 72 -1.19 -4.56 6.37
N LEU A 73 -0.97 -4.93 5.10
CA LEU A 73 0.34 -4.90 4.46
C LEU A 73 1.03 -3.53 4.54
N TYR A 74 0.26 -2.46 4.39
CA TYR A 74 0.76 -1.09 4.31
C TYR A 74 1.01 -0.41 5.66
N ASP A 75 0.71 -1.10 6.75
CA ASP A 75 0.88 -0.57 8.11
C ASP A 75 2.23 -0.92 8.74
N VAL A 76 3.17 -1.48 7.96
CA VAL A 76 4.54 -1.79 8.41
C VAL A 76 5.44 -0.58 8.15
N ASP A 77 5.43 0.36 9.06
CA ASP A 77 6.06 1.68 8.92
C ASP A 77 7.03 2.08 10.06
N ASP A 78 7.32 1.14 10.98
CA ASP A 78 8.10 1.30 12.22
C ASP A 78 7.52 2.31 13.27
N ARG A 79 6.32 2.85 13.03
CA ARG A 79 5.67 3.80 13.93
C ARG A 79 4.52 3.11 14.68
N TYR A 80 4.56 3.10 15.99
CA TYR A 80 3.45 2.58 16.78
C TYR A 80 2.28 3.58 16.74
N GLY A 81 1.57 3.61 15.61
CA GLY A 81 0.41 4.44 15.37
C GLY A 81 -0.87 3.88 16.04
N LEU A 82 -1.99 4.54 15.78
CA LEU A 82 -3.30 4.09 16.29
C LEU A 82 -3.67 2.71 15.70
N GLN A 83 -3.36 2.44 14.44
CA GLN A 83 -3.62 1.15 13.79
C GLN A 83 -2.86 0.02 14.49
N THR A 84 -1.57 0.20 14.70
CA THR A 84 -0.75 -0.79 15.43
C THR A 84 -1.33 -1.03 16.82
N ARG A 85 -1.75 0.03 17.51
CA ARG A 85 -2.39 -0.07 18.83
C ARG A 85 -3.68 -0.87 18.79
N GLU A 86 -4.58 -0.58 17.84
CA GLU A 86 -5.85 -1.30 17.73
C GLU A 86 -5.64 -2.76 17.29
N ALA A 87 -4.69 -3.03 16.38
CA ALA A 87 -4.28 -4.38 16.02
C ALA A 87 -3.80 -5.18 17.25
N VAL A 88 -2.97 -4.57 18.09
CA VAL A 88 -2.52 -5.16 19.35
C VAL A 88 -3.69 -5.41 20.30
N ARG A 89 -4.59 -4.44 20.49
CA ARG A 89 -5.77 -4.61 21.34
C ARG A 89 -6.66 -5.77 20.89
N LYS A 90 -6.92 -5.84 19.58
CA LYS A 90 -7.70 -6.93 19.00
C LYS A 90 -6.99 -8.27 19.19
N PHE A 91 -5.69 -8.33 18.89
CA PHE A 91 -4.89 -9.53 19.13
C PHE A 91 -4.97 -9.97 20.61
N GLN A 92 -4.77 -9.06 21.54
CA GLN A 92 -4.84 -9.33 22.98
C GLN A 92 -6.21 -9.89 23.36
N LYS A 93 -7.30 -9.24 22.92
CA LYS A 93 -8.67 -9.68 23.19
C LYS A 93 -8.92 -11.09 22.65
N ASP A 94 -8.57 -11.36 21.40
CA ASP A 94 -8.82 -12.65 20.74
C ASP A 94 -8.00 -13.79 21.36
N HIS A 95 -6.94 -13.47 22.12
CA HIS A 95 -6.06 -14.43 22.77
C HIS A 95 -6.14 -14.44 24.31
N GLY A 96 -7.20 -13.87 24.86
CA GLY A 96 -7.46 -13.90 26.31
C GLY A 96 -6.54 -13.04 27.16
N LEU A 97 -5.88 -12.04 26.53
CA LEU A 97 -5.05 -11.06 27.22
C LEU A 97 -5.87 -9.78 27.47
N ARG A 98 -5.46 -9.00 28.47
CA ARG A 98 -6.06 -7.67 28.72
C ARG A 98 -5.79 -6.75 27.52
N PRO A 99 -6.80 -6.16 26.86
CA PRO A 99 -6.63 -5.37 25.64
C PRO A 99 -6.11 -3.95 25.93
N THR A 100 -4.88 -3.86 26.42
CA THR A 100 -4.22 -2.58 26.77
C THR A 100 -3.76 -1.79 25.54
N GLY A 101 -3.46 -2.49 24.43
CA GLY A 101 -2.77 -1.91 23.28
C GLY A 101 -1.32 -1.58 23.57
N ILE A 102 -0.72 -2.19 24.61
CA ILE A 102 0.71 -2.18 24.92
C ILE A 102 1.22 -3.60 24.73
N VAL A 103 2.34 -3.76 24.02
CA VAL A 103 2.99 -5.07 23.90
C VAL A 103 3.94 -5.23 25.06
N ASP A 104 3.52 -6.02 26.03
CA ASP A 104 4.32 -6.57 27.11
C ASP A 104 4.89 -7.95 26.75
N GLN A 105 5.66 -8.55 27.61
CA GLN A 105 6.25 -9.88 27.40
C GLN A 105 5.15 -10.93 27.13
N ALA A 106 4.03 -10.88 27.85
CA ALA A 106 2.94 -11.85 27.67
C ALA A 106 2.29 -11.73 26.28
N THR A 107 2.11 -10.52 25.79
CA THR A 107 1.61 -10.25 24.43
C THR A 107 2.60 -10.74 23.38
N TRP A 108 3.88 -10.46 23.58
CA TRP A 108 4.95 -10.88 22.68
C TRP A 108 5.04 -12.40 22.58
N ASP A 109 5.09 -13.10 23.72
CA ASP A 109 5.16 -14.56 23.78
C ASP A 109 3.94 -15.24 23.12
N ARG A 110 2.77 -14.58 23.18
CA ARG A 110 1.55 -15.06 22.51
C ARG A 110 1.59 -14.85 21.01
N LEU A 111 2.28 -13.80 20.54
CA LEU A 111 2.42 -13.45 19.13
C LEU A 111 3.46 -14.31 18.39
N LEU A 112 4.57 -14.62 19.04
CA LEU A 112 5.69 -15.36 18.44
C LEU A 112 5.27 -16.69 17.76
N PRO A 113 4.52 -17.60 18.40
CA PRO A 113 4.14 -18.88 17.79
C PRO A 113 3.08 -18.73 16.67
N ARG A 114 2.54 -17.53 16.47
CA ARG A 114 1.54 -17.19 15.43
C ARG A 114 2.13 -16.43 14.27
N SER A 115 3.42 -16.24 14.29
CA SER A 115 4.18 -15.52 13.26
C SER A 115 5.53 -16.22 13.06
N HIS A 116 6.06 -16.19 11.85
CA HIS A 116 7.45 -16.60 11.64
C HIS A 116 8.41 -15.44 11.94
N GLN A 117 9.70 -15.74 12.00
CA GLN A 117 10.73 -14.71 12.12
C GLN A 117 10.68 -13.84 10.86
N PRO A 118 10.49 -12.50 10.98
CA PRO A 118 10.50 -11.61 9.83
C PRO A 118 11.79 -11.70 9.04
N THR A 119 11.66 -11.78 7.73
CA THR A 119 12.79 -11.73 6.81
C THR A 119 13.27 -10.28 6.61
N ALA A 120 14.49 -10.11 6.12
CA ALA A 120 14.98 -8.79 5.77
C ALA A 120 14.11 -8.12 4.68
N ALA A 121 13.54 -8.91 3.77
CA ALA A 121 12.64 -8.41 2.75
C ALA A 121 11.36 -7.82 3.37
N GLU A 122 10.70 -8.53 4.28
CA GLU A 122 9.51 -8.06 4.99
C GLU A 122 9.78 -6.83 5.86
N LEU A 123 10.92 -6.81 6.56
CA LEU A 123 11.33 -5.66 7.37
C LEU A 123 11.65 -4.41 6.53
N ASN A 124 12.01 -4.57 5.26
CA ASN A 124 12.36 -3.48 4.36
C ASN A 124 11.28 -3.21 3.30
N ASN A 125 10.14 -3.91 3.35
CA ASN A 125 9.07 -3.85 2.37
C ASN A 125 9.57 -4.12 0.94
N THR A 126 10.47 -5.09 0.77
CA THR A 126 10.95 -5.53 -0.56
C THR A 126 10.25 -6.79 -1.04
N ASP A 127 9.47 -7.43 -0.17
CA ASP A 127 8.61 -8.58 -0.43
C ASP A 127 7.24 -8.19 -0.99
N VAL A 128 6.95 -6.89 -1.01
CA VAL A 128 5.67 -6.33 -1.47
C VAL A 128 5.88 -5.47 -2.69
N GLY A 129 4.93 -5.53 -3.61
CA GLY A 129 4.88 -4.59 -4.73
C GLY A 129 4.62 -3.16 -4.26
N PRO A 130 4.94 -2.17 -5.07
CA PRO A 130 4.62 -0.78 -4.74
C PRO A 130 3.10 -0.58 -4.67
N TRP A 131 2.67 0.41 -3.89
CA TRP A 131 1.27 0.81 -3.73
C TRP A 131 0.54 1.07 -5.05
N PHE A 132 1.27 1.33 -6.13
CA PHE A 132 0.78 1.98 -7.34
C PHE A 132 1.15 1.24 -8.63
N THR A 133 0.92 -0.07 -8.73
CA THR A 133 1.25 -0.85 -9.94
C THR A 133 0.05 -1.28 -10.77
N GLY A 134 -1.17 -1.05 -10.32
CA GLY A 134 -2.38 -1.38 -11.07
C GLY A 134 -2.60 -0.48 -12.29
N PRO A 135 -3.41 -0.91 -13.26
CA PRO A 135 -3.67 -0.16 -14.49
C PRO A 135 -4.23 1.24 -14.27
N GLY A 136 -5.04 1.44 -13.24
CA GLY A 136 -5.59 2.76 -12.87
C GLY A 136 -4.61 3.67 -12.12
N GLN A 137 -3.45 3.18 -11.77
CA GLN A 137 -2.48 3.87 -10.93
C GLN A 137 -1.43 4.69 -11.71
N VAL A 138 -1.57 4.76 -13.05
CA VAL A 138 -0.70 5.59 -13.90
C VAL A 138 -0.61 7.03 -13.40
N GLY A 139 -1.72 7.58 -12.92
CA GLY A 139 -1.77 8.94 -12.37
C GLY A 139 -0.92 9.09 -11.10
N TYR A 140 -1.01 8.15 -10.17
CA TYR A 140 -0.15 8.10 -8.99
C TYR A 140 1.32 7.98 -9.35
N MET A 141 1.63 7.11 -10.31
CA MET A 141 3.01 6.92 -10.73
C MET A 141 3.57 8.17 -11.39
N LYS A 142 2.78 8.89 -12.19
CA LYS A 142 3.18 10.19 -12.73
C LYS A 142 3.43 11.22 -11.62
N GLU A 143 2.58 11.27 -10.62
CA GLU A 143 2.78 12.16 -9.49
C GLU A 143 4.05 11.79 -8.70
N LEU A 144 4.28 10.51 -8.43
CA LEU A 144 5.48 10.01 -7.80
C LEU A 144 6.75 10.42 -8.56
N GLN A 145 6.78 10.13 -9.87
CA GLN A 145 7.90 10.49 -10.75
C GLN A 145 8.15 12.00 -10.74
N HIS A 146 7.10 12.81 -10.82
CA HIS A 146 7.21 14.25 -10.79
C HIS A 146 7.77 14.77 -9.45
N ARG A 147 7.29 14.24 -8.31
CA ARG A 147 7.79 14.58 -6.97
C ARG A 147 9.25 14.19 -6.79
N LEU A 148 9.65 12.99 -7.24
CA LEU A 148 11.06 12.56 -7.24
C LEU A 148 11.93 13.44 -8.14
N LYS A 149 11.37 13.95 -9.26
CA LYS A 149 12.04 14.90 -10.15
C LYS A 149 12.25 16.26 -9.50
N GLN A 150 11.29 16.76 -8.70
CA GLN A 150 11.46 17.99 -7.91
C GLN A 150 12.67 17.92 -6.96
N LEU A 151 13.00 16.74 -6.47
CA LEU A 151 14.13 16.50 -5.55
C LEU A 151 15.41 16.04 -6.26
N GLY A 152 15.41 15.96 -7.58
CA GLY A 152 16.56 15.52 -8.36
C GLY A 152 16.85 14.03 -8.35
N HIS A 153 15.98 13.21 -7.76
CA HIS A 153 16.15 11.74 -7.72
C HIS A 153 15.70 11.06 -9.00
N TYR A 154 14.82 11.67 -9.81
CA TYR A 154 14.31 11.11 -11.06
C TYR A 154 14.68 11.99 -12.25
N GLN A 155 15.28 11.38 -13.28
CA GLN A 155 15.72 12.08 -14.51
C GLN A 155 14.95 11.61 -15.75
N GLY A 156 14.02 10.65 -15.59
CA GLY A 156 13.23 10.11 -16.69
C GLY A 156 12.05 11.00 -17.10
N SER A 157 11.28 10.51 -18.06
CA SER A 157 9.99 11.09 -18.46
C SER A 157 8.92 10.75 -17.43
N VAL A 158 8.03 11.70 -17.14
CA VAL A 158 6.87 11.47 -16.25
C VAL A 158 5.79 10.72 -17.03
N ASP A 159 5.97 9.42 -17.22
CA ASP A 159 5.15 8.57 -18.08
C ASP A 159 4.18 7.66 -17.31
N GLY A 160 4.34 7.57 -16.00
CA GLY A 160 3.50 6.73 -15.14
C GLY A 160 3.92 5.26 -15.11
N ARG A 161 5.13 4.91 -15.56
CA ARG A 161 5.61 3.53 -15.57
C ARG A 161 6.49 3.22 -14.36
N TYR A 162 6.25 2.10 -13.74
CA TYR A 162 7.13 1.56 -12.69
C TYR A 162 8.27 0.76 -13.30
N ASP A 163 9.14 1.44 -13.99
CA ASP A 163 10.33 0.86 -14.64
C ASP A 163 11.59 0.89 -13.75
N ALA A 164 12.69 0.35 -14.27
CA ALA A 164 13.97 0.33 -13.54
C ALA A 164 14.48 1.74 -13.17
N THR A 165 14.13 2.77 -13.94
CA THR A 165 14.53 4.16 -13.64
C THR A 165 13.74 4.71 -12.46
N THR A 166 12.44 4.45 -12.43
CA THR A 166 11.55 4.80 -11.30
C THR A 166 11.96 4.05 -10.03
N GLN A 167 12.26 2.76 -10.14
CA GLN A 167 12.71 1.93 -9.01
C GLN A 167 14.02 2.44 -8.40
N ARG A 168 15.01 2.80 -9.23
CA ARG A 168 16.27 3.40 -8.77
C ARG A 168 16.04 4.75 -8.07
N ALA A 169 15.15 5.58 -8.62
CA ALA A 169 14.82 6.87 -8.05
C ALA A 169 14.18 6.76 -6.66
N ILE A 170 13.25 5.81 -6.49
CA ILE A 170 12.65 5.50 -5.18
C ILE A 170 13.73 5.04 -4.20
N SER A 171 14.56 4.07 -4.60
CA SER A 171 15.63 3.54 -3.75
C SER A 171 16.62 4.62 -3.33
N GLY A 172 17.03 5.48 -4.27
CA GLY A 172 17.91 6.62 -3.98
C GLY A 172 17.28 7.64 -3.03
N PHE A 173 16.01 7.99 -3.21
CA PHE A 173 15.28 8.85 -2.31
C PHE A 173 15.16 8.27 -0.90
N ARG A 174 14.84 6.98 -0.79
CA ARG A 174 14.77 6.27 0.50
C ARG A 174 16.11 6.38 1.23
N THR A 175 17.21 6.02 0.58
CA THR A 175 18.56 6.12 1.16
C THR A 175 18.90 7.56 1.58
N ALA A 176 18.65 8.54 0.72
CA ALA A 176 18.92 9.95 1.01
C ALA A 176 18.10 10.51 2.18
N THR A 177 16.99 9.84 2.53
CA THR A 177 16.13 10.23 3.64
C THR A 177 16.25 9.31 4.87
N GLY A 178 17.27 8.46 4.92
CA GLY A 178 17.54 7.57 6.06
C GLY A 178 16.58 6.37 6.15
N LEU A 179 15.97 5.97 5.02
CA LEU A 179 15.24 4.73 4.92
C LEU A 179 16.10 3.63 4.31
N PRO A 180 15.88 2.36 4.64
CA PRO A 180 16.52 1.26 3.93
C PRO A 180 16.30 1.34 2.43
N ALA A 181 17.34 1.06 1.63
CA ALA A 181 17.24 1.03 0.19
C ALA A 181 16.20 -0.02 -0.25
N SER A 182 15.22 0.42 -1.04
CA SER A 182 14.17 -0.45 -1.59
C SER A 182 13.53 0.25 -2.79
N PRO A 183 13.16 -0.45 -3.84
CA PRO A 183 12.40 0.12 -4.95
C PRO A 183 10.93 0.38 -4.60
N VAL A 184 10.47 -0.08 -3.45
CA VAL A 184 9.06 -0.04 -3.07
C VAL A 184 8.68 1.34 -2.53
N MET A 185 7.60 1.89 -3.05
CA MET A 185 6.93 3.06 -2.51
C MET A 185 5.90 2.61 -1.47
N ASP A 186 6.29 2.65 -0.20
CA ASP A 186 5.42 2.39 0.94
C ASP A 186 4.87 3.72 1.53
N GLU A 187 3.92 3.62 2.45
CA GLU A 187 3.31 4.79 3.11
C GLU A 187 4.36 5.71 3.73
N ARG A 188 5.36 5.14 4.38
CA ARG A 188 6.43 5.91 5.03
C ARG A 188 7.27 6.70 4.03
N THR A 189 7.59 6.08 2.90
CA THR A 189 8.32 6.73 1.82
C THR A 189 7.48 7.84 1.20
N TRP A 190 6.19 7.57 0.96
CA TRP A 190 5.25 8.56 0.45
C TRP A 190 5.10 9.76 1.41
N ALA A 191 4.86 9.50 2.69
CA ALA A 191 4.76 10.55 3.71
C ALA A 191 6.00 11.46 3.75
N ARG A 192 7.21 10.89 3.60
CA ARG A 192 8.43 11.69 3.50
C ARG A 192 8.54 12.47 2.19
N LEU A 193 8.05 11.89 1.10
CA LEU A 193 8.09 12.52 -0.21
C LEU A 193 7.16 13.76 -0.25
N ILE A 194 5.94 13.64 0.22
CA ILE A 194 4.96 14.73 0.21
C ILE A 194 5.38 15.91 1.11
N THR A 195 6.04 15.64 2.25
CA THR A 195 6.53 16.71 3.12
C THR A 195 7.69 17.50 2.53
N LYS A 196 8.40 16.95 1.55
CA LYS A 196 9.57 17.57 0.91
C LYS A 196 9.28 18.15 -0.47
N THR A 197 8.08 17.91 -1.00
CA THR A 197 7.69 18.31 -2.36
C THR A 197 6.39 19.09 -2.36
N ARG A 198 6.17 19.85 -3.41
CA ARG A 198 4.88 20.48 -3.68
C ARG A 198 4.00 19.50 -4.45
N ASN A 199 2.69 19.48 -4.16
CA ASN A 199 1.73 18.74 -4.95
C ASN A 199 1.77 19.25 -6.40
N PRO A 200 2.07 18.39 -7.40
CA PRO A 200 2.09 18.80 -8.81
C PRO A 200 0.70 19.29 -9.23
N ARG A 201 0.66 20.32 -10.05
CA ARG A 201 -0.62 20.73 -10.69
C ARG A 201 -1.03 19.68 -11.74
N TYR A 202 -2.32 19.61 -12.00
CA TYR A 202 -2.87 18.70 -13.03
C TYR A 202 -2.13 18.80 -14.36
N ALA A 203 -1.94 20.02 -14.89
CA ALA A 203 -1.24 20.28 -16.15
C ALA A 203 0.25 19.89 -16.17
N GLN A 204 0.86 19.59 -15.02
CA GLN A 204 2.22 19.07 -14.96
C GLN A 204 2.30 17.56 -15.13
N LEU A 205 1.16 16.87 -15.00
CA LEU A 205 1.05 15.41 -15.09
C LEU A 205 0.27 14.97 -16.33
N PHE A 206 -0.64 15.78 -16.80
CA PHE A 206 -1.59 15.43 -17.88
C PHE A 206 -1.78 16.58 -18.85
N ASP A 207 -1.74 16.29 -20.13
CA ASP A 207 -1.80 17.29 -21.20
C ASP A 207 -3.23 17.81 -21.46
N GLN A 208 -4.24 16.99 -21.18
CA GLN A 208 -5.64 17.30 -21.47
C GLN A 208 -6.54 17.05 -20.24
N PRO A 209 -7.58 17.85 -20.05
CA PRO A 209 -8.62 17.55 -19.05
C PRO A 209 -9.23 16.17 -19.29
N PRO A 210 -9.76 15.50 -18.24
CA PRO A 210 -10.41 14.22 -18.42
C PRO A 210 -11.60 14.37 -19.37
N ALA A 211 -11.54 13.68 -20.51
CA ALA A 211 -12.65 13.68 -21.47
C ALA A 211 -13.89 13.01 -20.86
N SER A 212 -15.09 13.51 -21.13
CA SER A 212 -16.35 12.88 -20.75
C SER A 212 -17.18 12.55 -21.97
N THR A 213 -17.55 11.28 -22.08
CA THR A 213 -18.54 10.81 -23.09
C THR A 213 -19.88 10.47 -22.44
N LEU A 214 -19.98 10.59 -21.12
CA LEU A 214 -21.17 10.24 -20.36
C LEU A 214 -22.08 11.43 -20.18
N THR A 215 -23.40 11.19 -20.21
CA THR A 215 -24.43 12.12 -19.82
C THR A 215 -25.04 11.72 -18.49
N GLN A 216 -25.54 12.69 -17.75
CA GLN A 216 -26.26 12.53 -16.50
C GLN A 216 -27.51 13.40 -16.53
N GLU A 217 -28.66 12.85 -16.15
CA GLU A 217 -29.84 13.66 -15.86
C GLU A 217 -29.57 14.42 -14.55
N LEU A 218 -29.66 15.74 -14.63
CA LEU A 218 -29.30 16.61 -13.52
C LEU A 218 -30.53 16.97 -12.67
N ASP A 219 -30.37 16.95 -11.38
CA ASP A 219 -31.33 17.53 -10.43
C ASP A 219 -31.42 19.05 -10.65
N PRO A 220 -32.61 19.66 -10.54
CA PRO A 220 -32.81 21.12 -10.72
C PRO A 220 -31.89 21.96 -9.82
N ARG A 221 -31.49 21.47 -8.66
CA ARG A 221 -30.55 22.15 -7.76
C ARG A 221 -29.15 22.30 -8.36
N CYS A 222 -28.84 21.54 -9.41
CA CYS A 222 -27.57 21.63 -10.15
C CYS A 222 -27.57 22.73 -11.23
N ALA A 223 -28.68 23.44 -11.46
CA ALA A 223 -28.83 24.35 -12.57
C ALA A 223 -28.03 25.65 -12.44
N THR A 224 -27.64 26.06 -11.26
CA THR A 224 -26.99 27.36 -11.04
C THR A 224 -25.71 27.26 -10.19
N GLY A 225 -24.72 28.06 -10.56
CA GLY A 225 -23.42 28.12 -9.88
C GLY A 225 -22.55 26.93 -10.20
N ARG A 226 -21.48 26.76 -9.39
CA ARG A 226 -20.56 25.61 -9.46
C ARG A 226 -21.05 24.55 -8.48
N VAL A 227 -21.38 23.37 -9.01
CA VAL A 227 -22.01 22.29 -8.23
C VAL A 227 -21.38 20.94 -8.60
N VAL A 228 -21.05 20.14 -7.62
CA VAL A 228 -20.80 18.71 -7.81
C VAL A 228 -22.13 17.96 -7.65
N CYS A 229 -22.59 17.36 -8.74
CA CYS A 229 -23.88 16.69 -8.82
C CYS A 229 -23.70 15.18 -8.80
N ILE A 230 -24.22 14.52 -7.78
CA ILE A 230 -24.04 13.10 -7.51
C ILE A 230 -25.39 12.40 -7.62
N SER A 231 -25.57 11.58 -8.65
CA SER A 231 -26.76 10.77 -8.84
C SER A 231 -26.53 9.32 -8.41
N TRP A 232 -27.20 8.89 -7.37
CA TRP A 232 -27.14 7.51 -6.91
C TRP A 232 -27.82 6.56 -7.89
N ALA A 233 -28.99 6.98 -8.41
CA ALA A 233 -29.76 6.15 -9.35
C ALA A 233 -28.98 5.87 -10.64
N GLN A 234 -28.28 6.88 -11.16
CA GLN A 234 -27.50 6.77 -12.39
C GLN A 234 -26.06 6.27 -12.16
N LYS A 235 -25.63 6.15 -10.90
CA LYS A 235 -24.25 5.84 -10.53
C LYS A 235 -23.24 6.76 -11.22
N LYS A 236 -23.52 8.06 -11.20
CA LYS A 236 -22.74 9.08 -11.88
C LYS A 236 -22.49 10.31 -11.00
N MET A 237 -21.41 11.00 -11.34
CA MET A 237 -21.04 12.28 -10.76
C MET A 237 -20.62 13.24 -11.86
N SER A 238 -21.09 14.49 -11.77
CA SER A 238 -20.73 15.57 -12.67
C SER A 238 -20.26 16.80 -11.91
N LEU A 239 -19.29 17.53 -12.45
CA LEU A 239 -19.08 18.92 -12.10
C LEU A 239 -19.87 19.78 -13.09
N VAL A 240 -20.78 20.58 -12.56
CA VAL A 240 -21.71 21.43 -13.35
C VAL A 240 -21.41 22.89 -13.03
N VAL A 241 -21.40 23.73 -14.05
CA VAL A 241 -21.31 25.18 -13.92
C VAL A 241 -22.46 25.81 -14.70
N ASP A 242 -23.32 26.49 -13.97
CA ASP A 242 -24.51 27.14 -14.51
C ASP A 242 -25.31 26.21 -15.44
N GLY A 243 -25.61 25.01 -14.93
CA GLY A 243 -26.39 23.98 -15.61
C GLY A 243 -25.62 23.21 -16.70
N ARG A 244 -24.37 23.56 -16.98
CA ARG A 244 -23.56 22.90 -18.03
C ARG A 244 -22.55 21.94 -17.40
N PRO A 245 -22.63 20.61 -17.65
CA PRO A 245 -21.62 19.68 -17.18
C PRO A 245 -20.26 19.95 -17.82
N LEU A 246 -19.22 20.12 -16.99
CA LEU A 246 -17.82 20.18 -17.44
C LEU A 246 -17.24 18.78 -17.61
N PHE A 247 -17.66 17.84 -16.78
CA PHE A 247 -17.40 16.41 -16.94
C PHE A 247 -18.50 15.59 -16.29
N THR A 248 -18.62 14.33 -16.70
CA THR A 248 -19.45 13.31 -16.07
C THR A 248 -18.66 12.00 -16.00
N ARG A 249 -18.69 11.35 -14.86
CA ARG A 249 -18.02 10.06 -14.62
C ARG A 249 -18.93 9.09 -13.88
N VAL A 250 -18.63 7.81 -14.05
CA VAL A 250 -19.18 6.79 -13.17
C VAL A 250 -18.71 7.03 -11.75
N ALA A 251 -19.59 6.73 -10.80
CA ALA A 251 -19.26 6.82 -9.38
C ALA A 251 -19.80 5.59 -8.66
N ARG A 252 -19.02 5.09 -7.68
CA ARG A 252 -19.46 4.07 -6.76
C ARG A 252 -19.76 4.71 -5.40
N PHE A 253 -20.80 4.20 -4.76
CA PHE A 253 -21.27 4.72 -3.50
C PHE A 253 -21.17 3.67 -2.39
N ALA A 254 -21.77 3.98 -1.25
CA ALA A 254 -21.82 3.10 -0.13
C ALA A 254 -22.47 1.75 -0.46
N ARG A 255 -21.98 0.72 0.19
CA ARG A 255 -22.66 -0.58 0.26
C ARG A 255 -23.95 -0.47 1.06
N PRO A 256 -24.90 -1.41 0.88
CA PRO A 256 -26.17 -1.40 1.62
C PRO A 256 -25.98 -1.27 3.14
N GLY A 257 -26.75 -0.39 3.77
CA GLY A 257 -26.67 -0.08 5.20
C GLY A 257 -25.62 0.97 5.58
N TRP A 258 -24.91 1.55 4.60
CA TRP A 258 -23.90 2.60 4.81
C TRP A 258 -24.16 3.83 3.94
N GLU A 259 -25.38 3.96 3.43
CA GLU A 259 -25.75 5.02 2.48
C GLU A 259 -25.53 6.41 3.13
N SER A 260 -24.88 7.29 2.38
CA SER A 260 -24.80 8.69 2.75
C SER A 260 -26.13 9.40 2.52
N GLU A 261 -26.35 10.48 3.25
CA GLU A 261 -27.56 11.28 3.11
C GLU A 261 -27.68 11.89 1.72
N ARG A 262 -28.92 11.96 1.21
CA ARG A 262 -29.26 12.74 0.01
C ARG A 262 -29.62 14.16 0.43
N GLY A 263 -29.24 15.12 -0.38
CA GLY A 263 -29.50 16.50 -0.03
C GLY A 263 -28.58 17.50 -0.73
N GLU A 264 -28.58 18.70 -0.21
CA GLU A 264 -27.68 19.77 -0.61
C GLU A 264 -26.65 19.99 0.52
N PHE A 265 -25.38 19.95 0.14
CA PHE A 265 -24.24 20.07 1.04
C PHE A 265 -23.27 21.12 0.53
N ARG A 266 -22.27 21.43 1.34
CA ARG A 266 -21.13 22.26 0.95
C ARG A 266 -19.83 21.57 1.27
N ILE A 267 -18.84 21.71 0.38
CA ILE A 267 -17.48 21.26 0.65
C ILE A 267 -16.98 22.02 1.88
N TRP A 268 -16.59 21.30 2.93
CA TRP A 268 -16.10 21.93 4.15
C TRP A 268 -14.62 21.67 4.42
N TYR A 269 -14.04 20.63 3.79
CA TYR A 269 -12.62 20.30 3.93
C TYR A 269 -12.13 19.57 2.68
N MET A 270 -10.86 19.78 2.35
CA MET A 270 -10.20 19.12 1.22
C MET A 270 -8.77 18.74 1.60
N ASN A 271 -8.35 17.53 1.24
CA ASN A 271 -6.98 17.07 1.46
C ASN A 271 -6.59 16.05 0.37
N SER A 272 -5.45 16.30 -0.30
CA SER A 272 -4.96 15.45 -1.40
C SER A 272 -4.43 14.09 -0.95
N ASP A 273 -4.05 13.95 0.32
CA ASP A 273 -3.29 12.81 0.85
C ASP A 273 -3.95 12.20 2.11
N THR A 274 -5.28 12.20 2.15
CA THR A 274 -6.04 11.64 3.27
C THR A 274 -5.89 10.12 3.33
N ILE A 275 -5.70 9.60 4.54
CA ILE A 275 -5.85 8.18 4.86
C ILE A 275 -6.98 8.04 5.86
N SER A 276 -8.03 7.33 5.49
CA SER A 276 -9.13 7.00 6.40
C SER A 276 -8.69 5.95 7.40
N THR A 277 -9.08 6.14 8.65
CA THR A 277 -8.81 5.21 9.75
C THR A 277 -10.08 4.82 10.51
N ILE A 278 -11.26 5.19 9.96
CA ILE A 278 -12.52 5.12 10.68
C ILE A 278 -12.99 3.68 10.89
N PHE A 279 -12.69 2.79 9.95
CA PHE A 279 -13.20 1.41 9.97
C PHE A 279 -12.14 0.36 10.29
N GLY A 280 -11.05 0.77 10.95
CA GLY A 280 -9.97 -0.13 11.38
C GLY A 280 -8.99 -0.52 10.28
N GLU A 281 -9.25 -0.12 9.05
CA GLU A 281 -8.37 -0.27 7.90
C GLU A 281 -7.82 1.10 7.49
N ARG A 282 -6.55 1.13 7.10
CA ARG A 282 -5.98 2.34 6.51
C ARG A 282 -6.32 2.37 5.04
N THR A 283 -7.32 3.16 4.71
CA THR A 283 -7.76 3.32 3.32
C THR A 283 -7.26 4.65 2.76
N PRO A 284 -6.35 4.65 1.79
CA PRO A 284 -5.98 5.87 1.09
C PRO A 284 -7.21 6.47 0.40
N MET A 285 -7.39 7.77 0.58
CA MET A 285 -8.46 8.56 -0.03
C MET A 285 -7.84 9.75 -0.77
N PRO A 286 -7.11 9.53 -1.87
CA PRO A 286 -6.45 10.61 -2.59
C PRO A 286 -7.46 11.61 -3.13
N TYR A 287 -7.10 12.90 -3.03
CA TYR A 287 -7.94 14.00 -3.46
C TYR A 287 -9.31 14.02 -2.79
N ALA A 288 -9.34 13.74 -1.48
CA ALA A 288 -10.57 13.74 -0.70
C ALA A 288 -11.18 15.14 -0.60
N ILE A 289 -12.47 15.23 -0.96
CA ILE A 289 -13.32 16.42 -0.95
C ILE A 289 -14.47 16.12 -0.01
N PHE A 290 -14.38 16.57 1.24
CA PHE A 290 -15.38 16.31 2.27
C PHE A 290 -16.56 17.28 2.15
N TYR A 291 -17.78 16.75 2.11
CA TYR A 291 -18.99 17.53 1.97
C TYR A 291 -20.08 17.24 3.04
N ASP A 292 -20.05 16.07 3.67
CA ASP A 292 -20.94 15.74 4.77
C ASP A 292 -20.16 14.96 5.85
N LYS A 293 -20.00 15.53 7.05
CA LYS A 293 -19.29 14.90 8.17
C LYS A 293 -17.99 14.22 7.71
N ASN A 294 -17.98 12.87 7.71
CA ASN A 294 -16.85 12.05 7.27
C ASN A 294 -17.02 11.50 5.84
N VAL A 295 -18.04 11.97 5.12
CA VAL A 295 -18.30 11.55 3.73
C VAL A 295 -17.54 12.45 2.78
N ALA A 296 -16.83 11.83 1.85
CA ALA A 296 -16.01 12.53 0.86
C ALA A 296 -16.19 11.95 -0.56
N ILE A 297 -15.87 12.79 -1.53
CA ILE A 297 -15.53 12.34 -2.88
C ILE A 297 -14.03 12.06 -2.88
N HIS A 298 -13.59 10.95 -3.43
CA HIS A 298 -12.16 10.64 -3.56
C HIS A 298 -11.89 9.60 -4.65
N TYR A 299 -10.64 9.46 -5.08
CA TYR A 299 -10.23 8.31 -5.88
C TYR A 299 -10.25 7.05 -5.02
N SER A 300 -10.68 5.93 -5.62
CA SER A 300 -10.65 4.61 -5.01
C SER A 300 -9.99 3.62 -5.94
N ASP A 301 -8.85 3.10 -5.54
CA ASP A 301 -8.14 2.03 -6.23
C ASP A 301 -8.98 0.74 -6.28
N ASP A 302 -9.68 0.43 -5.19
CA ASP A 302 -10.59 -0.72 -5.14
C ASP A 302 -11.74 -0.58 -6.15
N PHE A 303 -12.31 0.62 -6.33
CA PHE A 303 -13.34 0.85 -7.37
C PHE A 303 -12.77 0.68 -8.77
N ASP A 304 -11.53 1.08 -9.00
CA ASP A 304 -10.86 0.90 -10.28
C ASP A 304 -10.60 -0.58 -10.61
N GLN A 305 -10.22 -1.37 -9.60
CA GLN A 305 -9.86 -2.77 -9.79
C GLN A 305 -11.07 -3.72 -9.86
N VAL A 306 -12.06 -3.55 -8.97
CA VAL A 306 -13.18 -4.51 -8.83
C VAL A 306 -14.53 -3.92 -9.27
N GLY A 307 -14.56 -2.68 -9.71
CA GLY A 307 -15.78 -2.04 -10.16
C GLY A 307 -16.83 -1.90 -9.06
N TYR A 308 -18.07 -2.28 -9.36
CA TYR A 308 -19.20 -2.18 -8.43
C TYR A 308 -19.30 -3.33 -7.44
N GLU A 309 -18.46 -4.33 -7.53
CA GLU A 309 -18.32 -5.34 -6.50
C GLU A 309 -17.71 -4.70 -5.25
N GLY A 310 -18.34 -4.83 -4.10
CA GLY A 310 -17.96 -4.09 -2.91
C GLY A 310 -18.71 -2.78 -2.76
N GLY A 311 -18.06 -1.76 -2.20
CA GLY A 311 -18.66 -0.44 -1.94
C GLY A 311 -17.97 0.27 -0.78
N SER A 312 -18.24 1.58 -0.65
CA SER A 312 -17.68 2.39 0.43
C SER A 312 -18.51 2.29 1.73
N HIS A 313 -18.02 2.96 2.77
CA HIS A 313 -18.74 3.18 4.02
C HIS A 313 -19.39 4.58 4.06
N GLY A 314 -19.89 5.05 2.92
CA GLY A 314 -20.53 6.36 2.77
C GLY A 314 -19.94 7.23 1.67
N CYS A 315 -18.65 7.12 1.39
CA CYS A 315 -17.96 7.98 0.42
C CYS A 315 -18.45 7.76 -1.02
N SER A 316 -18.36 8.83 -1.82
CA SER A 316 -18.57 8.82 -3.27
C SER A 316 -17.23 8.61 -3.97
N GLN A 317 -17.05 7.47 -4.61
CA GLN A 317 -15.77 7.04 -5.14
C GLN A 317 -15.68 7.23 -6.65
N LEU A 318 -14.55 7.72 -7.12
CA LEU A 318 -14.14 7.78 -8.52
C LEU A 318 -13.11 6.68 -8.79
N ASN A 319 -13.20 6.03 -9.95
CA ASN A 319 -12.27 4.98 -10.38
C ASN A 319 -11.13 5.50 -11.27
N ASP A 320 -11.07 6.79 -11.50
CA ASP A 320 -10.04 7.43 -12.33
C ASP A 320 -9.29 8.49 -11.52
N TYR A 321 -8.02 8.22 -11.24
CA TYR A 321 -7.15 9.12 -10.49
C TYR A 321 -7.00 10.49 -11.15
N GLN A 322 -6.89 10.50 -12.49
CA GLN A 322 -6.78 11.73 -13.27
C GLN A 322 -8.01 12.63 -13.05
N THR A 323 -9.20 12.04 -13.09
CA THR A 323 -10.45 12.75 -12.84
C THR A 323 -10.56 13.26 -11.41
N ALA A 324 -10.22 12.43 -10.42
CA ALA A 324 -10.26 12.84 -9.02
C ALA A 324 -9.33 14.03 -8.75
N LYS A 325 -8.11 13.98 -9.27
CA LYS A 325 -7.16 15.09 -9.19
C LYS A 325 -7.67 16.35 -9.90
N TRP A 326 -8.21 16.19 -11.10
CA TRP A 326 -8.76 17.33 -11.85
C TRP A 326 -9.93 17.96 -11.11
N LEU A 327 -10.88 17.15 -10.62
CA LEU A 327 -12.03 17.64 -9.85
C LEU A 327 -11.57 18.40 -8.60
N TYR A 328 -10.60 17.83 -7.87
CA TYR A 328 -10.04 18.45 -6.66
C TYR A 328 -9.49 19.87 -6.95
N GLU A 329 -8.88 20.09 -8.11
CA GLU A 329 -8.36 21.40 -8.50
C GLU A 329 -9.43 22.36 -9.05
N GLN A 330 -10.61 21.85 -9.44
CA GLN A 330 -11.70 22.66 -9.98
C GLN A 330 -12.66 23.17 -8.90
N VAL A 331 -12.67 22.57 -7.73
CA VAL A 331 -13.56 22.93 -6.62
C VAL A 331 -12.81 23.54 -5.46
N LYS A 332 -13.53 24.19 -4.55
CA LYS A 332 -12.98 24.78 -3.33
C LYS A 332 -13.95 24.60 -2.17
N VAL A 333 -13.45 24.79 -0.96
CA VAL A 333 -14.28 24.87 0.25
C VAL A 333 -15.37 25.93 0.05
N GLY A 334 -16.61 25.56 0.37
CA GLY A 334 -17.82 26.35 0.16
C GLY A 334 -18.60 26.03 -1.11
N ASP A 335 -18.01 25.35 -2.11
CA ASP A 335 -18.73 24.93 -3.30
C ASP A 335 -19.83 23.93 -2.95
N LYS A 336 -20.92 23.97 -3.73
CA LYS A 336 -22.12 23.16 -3.51
C LYS A 336 -21.92 21.74 -3.99
N VAL A 337 -22.48 20.78 -3.22
CA VAL A 337 -22.61 19.37 -3.59
C VAL A 337 -24.08 18.98 -3.47
N VAL A 338 -24.65 18.39 -4.51
CA VAL A 338 -26.03 17.89 -4.54
C VAL A 338 -26.00 16.38 -4.70
N VAL A 339 -26.56 15.65 -3.73
CA VAL A 339 -26.71 14.20 -3.76
C VAL A 339 -28.18 13.84 -3.92
N TYR A 340 -28.54 13.04 -4.97
CA TYR A 340 -29.91 12.69 -5.29
C TYR A 340 -30.11 11.30 -5.88
#